data_b27f9924523a6e45137662c476982f65
#
_entry.id   b27f9924523a6e45137662c476982f65
#
_cell.length_a   1.000
_cell.length_b   1.000
_cell.length_c   1.000
_cell.angle_alpha   90.00
_cell.angle_beta   90.00
_cell.angle_gamma   90.00
#
_symmetry.space_group_name_H-M   'P 1'
#
loop_
_entity.id
_entity.type
_entity.pdbx_description
1 polymer ?
#
loop_
_entity_poly.entity_id
_entity_poly.type
_entity_poly.pdbx_seq_one_letter_code
_entity_poly.pdbx_strand_id
1 'polypeptide(L)'
;METPRIRIEDKEQIRILICHLIYSLGCPLTREQLIEITSYEQAVNYFDLTEALETIGERHCIITEQEGAVYYSNTSIGIKAAKELAEDLPQSVREKMFEEAVRVYTRDAAKQHSSILSVRYANNPKGNCTMGISIKDDSGRQKYYLNVITDTAEQAESIKSKLKKDPRSLREYLDDYFK
;
A
#
# COMPACT_ATOMS: atom_id res chain seq x y z
N MET A 1 26.42 24.64 8.54
CA MET A 1 25.52 25.29 7.56
C MET A 1 24.29 24.40 7.42
N GLU A 2 23.15 24.83 7.93
CA GLU A 2 21.91 24.10 7.70
C GLU A 2 21.53 24.29 6.21
N THR A 3 21.39 23.18 5.50
CA THR A 3 20.86 23.19 4.14
C THR A 3 19.43 23.77 4.22
N PRO A 4 19.07 24.78 3.43
CA PRO A 4 17.74 25.34 3.49
C PRO A 4 16.72 24.22 3.21
N ARG A 5 15.80 24.03 4.15
CA ARG A 5 14.69 23.07 4.00
C ARG A 5 13.78 23.60 2.91
N ILE A 6 13.76 22.91 1.78
CA ILE A 6 12.85 23.25 0.68
C ILE A 6 11.49 22.65 1.03
N ARG A 7 10.51 23.53 1.20
CA ARG A 7 9.13 23.16 1.52
C ARG A 7 8.24 23.43 0.32
N ILE A 8 7.36 22.49 0.02
CA ILE A 8 6.32 22.65 -1.00
C ILE A 8 5.03 23.07 -0.27
N GLU A 9 4.51 24.23 -0.62
CA GLU A 9 3.30 24.82 -0.05
C GLU A 9 2.17 24.93 -1.10
N ASP A 10 2.52 24.93 -2.38
CA ASP A 10 1.56 24.98 -3.47
C ASP A 10 0.87 23.64 -3.65
N LYS A 11 -0.46 23.64 -3.59
CA LYS A 11 -1.30 22.43 -3.68
C LYS A 11 -1.17 21.69 -5.01
N GLU A 12 -0.94 22.43 -6.10
CA GLU A 12 -0.73 21.82 -7.41
C GLU A 12 0.63 21.11 -7.45
N GLN A 13 1.66 21.71 -6.89
CA GLN A 13 2.97 21.07 -6.76
C GLN A 13 2.90 19.82 -5.86
N ILE A 14 2.08 19.84 -4.80
CA ILE A 14 1.85 18.65 -3.95
C ILE A 14 1.18 17.53 -4.76
N ARG A 15 0.17 17.83 -5.57
CA ARG A 15 -0.49 16.84 -6.45
C ARG A 15 0.49 16.27 -7.48
N ILE A 16 1.31 17.11 -8.09
CA ILE A 16 2.35 16.70 -9.04
C ILE A 16 3.36 15.78 -8.34
N LEU A 17 3.79 16.11 -7.12
CA LEU A 17 4.69 15.27 -6.33
C LEU A 17 4.08 13.89 -6.06
N ILE A 18 2.83 13.82 -5.63
CA ILE A 18 2.13 12.55 -5.40
C ILE A 18 2.08 11.72 -6.69
N CYS A 19 1.68 12.32 -7.81
CA CYS A 19 1.66 11.65 -9.11
C CYS A 19 3.04 11.15 -9.52
N HIS A 20 4.08 11.97 -9.31
CA HIS A 20 5.46 11.62 -9.60
C HIS A 20 5.95 10.42 -8.77
N LEU A 21 5.66 10.38 -7.48
CA LEU A 21 6.04 9.27 -6.59
C LEU A 21 5.37 7.96 -7.01
N ILE A 22 4.07 7.96 -7.26
CA ILE A 22 3.31 6.80 -7.73
C ILE A 22 3.84 6.32 -9.08
N TYR A 23 4.12 7.24 -10.00
CA TYR A 23 4.66 6.92 -11.33
C TYR A 23 6.06 6.32 -11.25
N SER A 24 6.95 6.94 -10.46
CA SER A 24 8.36 6.52 -10.34
C SER A 24 8.52 5.17 -9.64
N LEU A 25 7.67 4.86 -8.65
CA LEU A 25 7.63 3.54 -8.01
C LEU A 25 6.93 2.48 -8.88
N GLY A 26 6.09 2.89 -9.83
CA GLY A 26 5.34 1.98 -10.68
C GLY A 26 4.24 1.19 -9.97
N CYS A 27 3.81 1.62 -8.78
CA CYS A 27 2.80 0.94 -7.98
C CYS A 27 1.92 1.92 -7.20
N PRO A 28 0.68 1.53 -6.84
CA PRO A 28 -0.18 2.32 -5.97
C PRO A 28 0.47 2.54 -4.60
N LEU A 29 0.23 3.71 -4.01
CA LEU A 29 0.64 4.04 -2.65
C LEU A 29 -0.58 4.22 -1.75
N THR A 30 -0.45 3.80 -0.49
CA THR A 30 -1.50 4.05 0.50
C THR A 30 -1.46 5.48 1.01
N ARG A 31 -2.58 5.93 1.59
CA ARG A 31 -2.67 7.25 2.23
C ARG A 31 -1.58 7.41 3.30
N GLU A 32 -1.39 6.38 4.13
CA GLU A 32 -0.40 6.35 5.21
C GLU A 32 1.02 6.46 4.66
N GLN A 33 1.33 5.74 3.58
CA GLN A 33 2.63 5.83 2.92
C GLN A 33 2.87 7.23 2.34
N LEU A 34 1.88 7.82 1.67
CA LEU A 34 1.98 9.18 1.14
C LEU A 34 2.22 10.21 2.26
N ILE A 35 1.51 10.08 3.40
CA ILE A 35 1.72 10.95 4.57
C ILE A 35 3.14 10.77 5.11
N GLU A 36 3.61 9.54 5.30
CA GLU A 36 4.95 9.27 5.84
C GLU A 36 6.04 9.83 4.93
N ILE A 37 5.97 9.53 3.62
CA ILE A 37 6.96 9.97 2.64
C ILE A 37 7.04 11.50 2.60
N THR A 38 5.93 12.18 2.45
CA THR A 38 5.90 13.64 2.26
C THR A 38 6.14 14.44 3.55
N SER A 39 5.96 13.82 4.71
CA SER A 39 6.30 14.40 6.01
C SER A 39 7.81 14.38 6.29
N TYR A 40 8.57 13.61 5.53
CA TYR A 40 10.02 13.52 5.70
C TYR A 40 10.67 14.91 5.53
N GLU A 41 11.54 15.27 6.47
CA GLU A 41 12.15 16.60 6.57
C GLU A 41 11.15 17.78 6.51
N GLN A 42 9.86 17.55 6.78
CA GLN A 42 8.80 18.55 6.68
C GLN A 42 8.66 19.14 5.26
N ALA A 43 8.91 18.34 4.23
CA ALA A 43 8.85 18.77 2.84
C ALA A 43 7.43 19.25 2.46
N VAL A 44 6.39 18.63 2.99
CA VAL A 44 4.99 19.03 2.81
C VAL A 44 4.32 19.13 4.19
N ASN A 45 3.48 20.13 4.38
CA ASN A 45 2.65 20.25 5.58
C ASN A 45 1.51 19.22 5.53
N TYR A 46 1.20 18.61 6.67
CA TYR A 46 0.14 17.61 6.79
C TYR A 46 -1.23 18.13 6.32
N PHE A 47 -1.59 19.36 6.66
CA PHE A 47 -2.89 19.95 6.26
C PHE A 47 -2.95 20.16 4.74
N ASP A 48 -1.90 20.71 4.13
CA ASP A 48 -1.82 20.94 2.68
C ASP A 48 -1.84 19.62 1.92
N LEU A 49 -1.17 18.58 2.44
CA LEU A 49 -1.22 17.24 1.89
C LEU A 49 -2.62 16.65 1.95
N THR A 50 -3.29 16.74 3.11
CA THR A 50 -4.62 16.15 3.29
C THR A 50 -5.62 16.79 2.32
N GLU A 51 -5.59 18.10 2.18
CA GLU A 51 -6.43 18.83 1.23
C GLU A 51 -6.11 18.46 -0.24
N ALA A 52 -4.82 18.29 -0.57
CA ALA A 52 -4.44 17.82 -1.90
C ALA A 52 -4.95 16.39 -2.17
N LEU A 53 -4.88 15.49 -1.18
CA LEU A 53 -5.39 14.12 -1.28
C LEU A 53 -6.91 14.04 -1.42
N GLU A 54 -7.68 14.94 -0.80
CA GLU A 54 -9.13 15.01 -0.93
C GLU A 54 -9.56 15.34 -2.37
N THR A 55 -8.81 16.20 -3.06
CA THR A 55 -9.16 16.69 -4.39
C THR A 55 -8.43 15.98 -5.53
N ILE A 56 -7.37 15.20 -5.26
CA ILE A 56 -6.58 14.53 -6.30
C ILE A 56 -7.37 13.46 -7.05
N GLY A 57 -8.36 12.85 -6.39
CA GLY A 57 -9.24 11.83 -6.97
C GLY A 57 -10.15 12.34 -8.08
N GLU A 58 -10.35 13.65 -8.20
CA GLU A 58 -11.20 14.23 -9.22
C GLU A 58 -10.62 14.05 -10.64
N ARG A 59 -9.29 14.09 -10.78
CA ARG A 59 -8.62 14.07 -12.09
C ARG A 59 -7.36 13.21 -12.15
N HIS A 60 -6.52 13.25 -11.14
CA HIS A 60 -5.14 12.77 -11.22
C HIS A 60 -4.98 11.33 -10.72
N CYS A 61 -5.79 10.91 -9.75
CA CYS A 61 -5.68 9.58 -9.16
C CYS A 61 -7.02 8.84 -9.13
N ILE A 62 -6.94 7.51 -9.26
CA ILE A 62 -8.02 6.60 -8.89
C ILE A 62 -7.82 6.25 -7.42
N ILE A 63 -8.86 6.39 -6.63
CA ILE A 63 -8.85 6.05 -5.21
C ILE A 63 -9.60 4.75 -5.03
N THR A 64 -8.96 3.75 -4.42
CA THR A 64 -9.55 2.44 -4.12
C THR A 64 -9.35 2.11 -2.67
N GLU A 65 -10.36 1.52 -2.04
CA GLU A 65 -10.26 1.01 -0.69
C GLU A 65 -10.13 -0.52 -0.72
N GLN A 66 -9.05 -1.04 -0.13
CA GLN A 66 -8.80 -2.46 -0.05
C GLN A 66 -8.29 -2.80 1.36
N GLU A 67 -8.93 -3.77 2.00
CA GLU A 67 -8.50 -4.27 3.31
C GLU A 67 -8.37 -3.18 4.41
N GLY A 68 -9.20 -2.14 4.33
CA GLY A 68 -9.18 -1.01 5.27
C GLY A 68 -8.08 0.03 5.00
N ALA A 69 -7.34 -0.10 3.90
CA ALA A 69 -6.37 0.89 3.44
C ALA A 69 -6.86 1.59 2.16
N VAL A 70 -6.62 2.88 2.08
CA VAL A 70 -6.96 3.71 0.90
C VAL A 70 -5.74 3.82 0.01
N TYR A 71 -5.86 3.35 -1.23
CA TYR A 71 -4.80 3.34 -2.24
C TYR A 71 -5.04 4.41 -3.30
N TYR A 72 -3.97 5.02 -3.75
CA TYR A 72 -3.94 6.02 -4.82
C TYR A 72 -3.14 5.47 -6.00
N SER A 73 -3.75 5.48 -7.19
CA SER A 73 -3.13 5.08 -8.46
C SER A 73 -3.27 6.20 -9.46
N ASN A 74 -2.28 6.43 -10.31
CA ASN A 74 -2.36 7.47 -11.32
C ASN A 74 -3.40 7.15 -12.40
N THR A 75 -4.19 8.15 -12.79
CA THR A 75 -4.94 8.17 -14.06
C THR A 75 -3.99 8.48 -15.21
N SER A 76 -4.47 8.46 -16.45
CA SER A 76 -3.72 8.95 -17.62
C SER A 76 -3.28 10.43 -17.45
N ILE A 77 -4.13 11.25 -16.82
CA ILE A 77 -3.82 12.66 -16.50
C ILE A 77 -2.74 12.74 -15.43
N GLY A 78 -2.81 11.90 -14.39
CA GLY A 78 -1.79 11.82 -13.35
C GLY A 78 -0.42 11.37 -13.89
N ILE A 79 -0.40 10.39 -14.80
CA ILE A 79 0.83 9.97 -15.49
C ILE A 79 1.41 11.11 -16.33
N LYS A 80 0.55 11.85 -17.05
CA LYS A 80 1.00 13.01 -17.83
C LYS A 80 1.59 14.09 -16.93
N ALA A 81 0.91 14.42 -15.83
CA ALA A 81 1.42 15.38 -14.84
C ALA A 81 2.78 14.95 -14.27
N ALA A 82 2.91 13.66 -13.92
CA ALA A 82 4.18 13.11 -13.42
C ALA A 82 5.34 13.19 -14.41
N LYS A 83 5.06 13.10 -15.71
CA LYS A 83 6.09 13.15 -16.76
C LYS A 83 6.46 14.57 -17.18
N GLU A 84 5.47 15.44 -17.33
CA GLU A 84 5.63 16.75 -17.96
C GLU A 84 5.85 17.87 -16.95
N LEU A 85 5.25 17.75 -15.74
CA LEU A 85 5.27 18.81 -14.74
C LEU A 85 6.19 18.52 -13.55
N ALA A 86 6.76 17.30 -13.45
CA ALA A 86 7.66 17.00 -12.34
C ALA A 86 8.92 17.87 -12.33
N GLU A 87 9.34 18.42 -13.47
CA GLU A 87 10.49 19.34 -13.56
C GLU A 87 10.22 20.70 -12.91
N ASP A 88 8.95 21.06 -12.71
CA ASP A 88 8.56 22.27 -11.98
C ASP A 88 8.80 22.14 -10.46
N LEU A 89 9.01 20.91 -9.97
CA LEU A 89 9.40 20.63 -8.59
C LEU A 89 10.93 20.78 -8.43
N PRO A 90 11.41 21.29 -7.30
CA PRO A 90 12.83 21.32 -7.01
C PRO A 90 13.45 19.91 -7.09
N GLN A 91 14.54 19.76 -7.82
CA GLN A 91 15.20 18.47 -8.03
C GLN A 91 15.53 17.78 -6.70
N SER A 92 16.04 18.53 -5.72
CA SER A 92 16.39 18.01 -4.40
C SER A 92 15.19 17.43 -3.64
N VAL A 93 13.99 17.99 -3.83
CA VAL A 93 12.76 17.45 -3.24
C VAL A 93 12.36 16.16 -3.95
N ARG A 94 12.39 16.13 -5.27
CA ARG A 94 12.06 14.93 -6.06
C ARG A 94 12.94 13.74 -5.67
N GLU A 95 14.26 13.97 -5.63
CA GLU A 95 15.22 12.92 -5.28
C GLU A 95 15.03 12.41 -3.86
N LYS A 96 14.97 13.30 -2.86
CA LYS A 96 14.78 12.92 -1.46
C LYS A 96 13.44 12.21 -1.22
N MET A 97 12.36 12.71 -1.79
CA MET A 97 11.05 12.09 -1.64
C MET A 97 10.98 10.73 -2.33
N PHE A 98 11.67 10.56 -3.46
CA PHE A 98 11.76 9.27 -4.13
C PHE A 98 12.58 8.26 -3.31
N GLU A 99 13.74 8.65 -2.75
CA GLU A 99 14.53 7.80 -1.86
C GLU A 99 13.71 7.36 -0.65
N GLU A 100 12.98 8.29 -0.04
CA GLU A 100 12.10 7.98 1.08
C GLU A 100 10.94 7.07 0.68
N ALA A 101 10.36 7.27 -0.51
CA ALA A 101 9.32 6.41 -1.04
C ALA A 101 9.81 4.97 -1.25
N VAL A 102 11.00 4.79 -1.78
CA VAL A 102 11.64 3.46 -1.91
C VAL A 102 11.84 2.83 -0.54
N ARG A 103 12.32 3.59 0.45
CA ARG A 103 12.53 3.11 1.83
C ARG A 103 11.23 2.64 2.47
N VAL A 104 10.19 3.46 2.43
CA VAL A 104 8.87 3.15 3.01
C VAL A 104 8.24 1.94 2.32
N TYR A 105 8.23 1.94 0.99
CA TYR A 105 7.68 0.84 0.21
C TYR A 105 8.39 -0.49 0.48
N THR A 106 9.73 -0.49 0.48
CA THR A 106 10.53 -1.70 0.73
C THR A 106 10.31 -2.24 2.14
N ARG A 107 10.27 -1.35 3.14
CA ARG A 107 9.96 -1.72 4.53
C ARG A 107 8.58 -2.38 4.65
N ASP A 108 7.57 -1.80 4.02
CA ASP A 108 6.21 -2.31 4.12
C ASP A 108 6.00 -3.59 3.29
N ALA A 109 6.66 -3.71 2.15
CA ALA A 109 6.73 -4.96 1.39
C ALA A 109 7.40 -6.08 2.20
N ALA A 110 8.49 -5.78 2.92
CA ALA A 110 9.14 -6.74 3.81
C ALA A 110 8.20 -7.18 4.95
N LYS A 111 7.41 -6.26 5.54
CA LYS A 111 6.39 -6.60 6.54
C LYS A 111 5.30 -7.50 5.97
N GLN A 112 4.85 -7.26 4.74
CA GLN A 112 3.90 -8.14 4.06
C GLN A 112 4.49 -9.52 3.77
N HIS A 113 5.77 -9.61 3.41
CA HIS A 113 6.48 -10.88 3.24
C HIS A 113 6.76 -11.61 4.57
N SER A 114 6.89 -10.87 5.67
CA SER A 114 7.01 -11.44 7.03
C SER A 114 5.65 -11.79 7.65
N SER A 115 4.54 -11.53 6.97
CA SER A 115 3.22 -11.95 7.40
C SER A 115 3.20 -13.47 7.58
N ILE A 116 2.97 -13.92 8.81
CA ILE A 116 2.88 -15.32 9.18
C ILE A 116 1.78 -16.03 8.37
N LEU A 117 0.78 -15.28 7.95
CA LEU A 117 -0.40 -15.82 7.29
C LEU A 117 -0.75 -14.99 6.04
N SER A 118 -0.93 -15.68 4.92
CA SER A 118 -1.45 -15.11 3.67
C SER A 118 -2.72 -15.86 3.25
N VAL A 119 -3.79 -15.14 2.96
CA VAL A 119 -5.08 -15.70 2.55
C VAL A 119 -5.47 -15.12 1.20
N ARG A 120 -5.73 -15.99 0.23
CA ARG A 120 -6.25 -15.62 -1.09
C ARG A 120 -7.45 -16.48 -1.41
N TYR A 121 -8.44 -15.94 -2.10
CA TYR A 121 -9.55 -16.74 -2.60
C TYR A 121 -9.97 -16.32 -4.01
N ALA A 122 -10.57 -17.24 -4.73
CA ALA A 122 -11.11 -17.03 -6.06
C ALA A 122 -12.54 -17.58 -6.14
N ASN A 123 -13.40 -16.85 -6.81
CA ASN A 123 -14.76 -17.31 -7.11
C ASN A 123 -14.72 -18.36 -8.21
N ASN A 124 -15.42 -19.46 -8.02
CA ASN A 124 -15.58 -20.50 -9.01
C ASN A 124 -16.86 -20.28 -9.84
N PRO A 125 -16.90 -20.78 -11.08
CA PRO A 125 -18.08 -20.65 -11.94
C PRO A 125 -19.38 -21.23 -11.35
N LYS A 126 -19.27 -22.12 -10.38
CA LYS A 126 -20.41 -22.76 -9.69
C LYS A 126 -20.94 -21.98 -8.50
N GLY A 127 -20.41 -20.78 -8.24
CA GLY A 127 -20.84 -19.89 -7.15
C GLY A 127 -20.15 -20.14 -5.80
N ASN A 128 -19.37 -21.20 -5.66
CA ASN A 128 -18.52 -21.40 -4.48
C ASN A 128 -17.15 -20.70 -4.64
N CYS A 129 -16.37 -20.63 -3.56
CA CYS A 129 -15.04 -20.04 -3.59
C CYS A 129 -14.00 -21.06 -3.14
N THR A 130 -12.85 -21.04 -3.80
CA THR A 130 -11.64 -21.74 -3.35
C THR A 130 -10.72 -20.76 -2.64
N MET A 131 -10.39 -21.07 -1.39
CA MET A 131 -9.53 -20.25 -0.54
C MET A 131 -8.22 -20.99 -0.28
N GLY A 132 -7.09 -20.36 -0.61
CA GLY A 132 -5.75 -20.80 -0.26
C GLY A 132 -5.23 -20.03 0.95
N ILE A 133 -4.84 -20.74 2.01
CA ILE A 133 -4.26 -20.18 3.23
C ILE A 133 -2.82 -20.68 3.33
N SER A 134 -1.85 -19.77 3.20
CA SER A 134 -0.44 -20.06 3.38
C SER A 134 0.04 -19.57 4.73
N ILE A 135 0.64 -20.43 5.52
CA ILE A 135 1.19 -20.12 6.85
C ILE A 135 2.70 -20.34 6.81
N LYS A 136 3.43 -19.32 7.25
CA LYS A 136 4.90 -19.31 7.27
C LYS A 136 5.44 -19.56 8.69
N ASP A 137 6.65 -20.11 8.75
CA ASP A 137 7.44 -20.17 9.97
C ASP A 137 8.10 -18.81 10.29
N ASP A 138 8.82 -18.75 11.41
CA ASP A 138 9.50 -17.52 11.84
C ASP A 138 10.67 -17.12 10.93
N SER A 139 11.13 -18.04 10.07
CA SER A 139 12.14 -17.78 9.04
C SER A 139 11.54 -17.28 7.71
N GLY A 140 10.19 -17.15 7.63
CA GLY A 140 9.48 -16.73 6.44
C GLY A 140 9.24 -17.84 5.41
N ARG A 141 9.60 -19.10 5.71
CA ARG A 141 9.34 -20.24 4.83
C ARG A 141 7.92 -20.75 5.04
N GLN A 142 7.26 -21.18 3.95
CA GLN A 142 5.94 -21.79 4.04
C GLN A 142 6.01 -23.10 4.85
N LYS A 143 5.26 -23.13 5.95
CA LYS A 143 5.18 -24.30 6.83
C LYS A 143 3.90 -25.10 6.55
N TYR A 144 2.77 -24.43 6.38
CA TYR A 144 1.50 -25.05 6.07
C TYR A 144 0.85 -24.39 4.86
N TYR A 145 0.11 -25.17 4.10
CA TYR A 145 -0.78 -24.70 3.07
C TYR A 145 -2.13 -25.42 3.19
N LEU A 146 -3.19 -24.64 3.37
CA LEU A 146 -4.56 -25.16 3.46
C LEU A 146 -5.34 -24.70 2.24
N ASN A 147 -6.09 -25.63 1.67
CA ASN A 147 -7.04 -25.34 0.60
C ASN A 147 -8.45 -25.58 1.12
N VAL A 148 -9.27 -24.55 1.16
CA VAL A 148 -10.61 -24.56 1.74
C VAL A 148 -11.62 -24.16 0.68
N ILE A 149 -12.71 -24.91 0.58
CA ILE A 149 -13.84 -24.54 -0.28
C ILE A 149 -14.92 -23.93 0.62
N THR A 150 -15.39 -22.75 0.25
CA THR A 150 -16.51 -22.07 0.91
C THR A 150 -17.70 -21.97 -0.03
N ASP A 151 -18.91 -22.00 0.50
CA ASP A 151 -20.12 -21.97 -0.32
C ASP A 151 -20.35 -20.61 -0.97
N THR A 152 -19.90 -19.53 -0.33
CA THR A 152 -20.08 -18.15 -0.80
C THR A 152 -18.82 -17.30 -0.63
N ALA A 153 -18.71 -16.22 -1.41
CA ALA A 153 -17.65 -15.21 -1.27
C ALA A 153 -17.72 -14.51 0.11
N GLU A 154 -18.91 -14.32 0.68
CA GLU A 154 -19.10 -13.72 1.99
C GLU A 154 -18.50 -14.57 3.10
N GLN A 155 -18.66 -15.91 3.03
CA GLN A 155 -17.99 -16.83 3.96
C GLN A 155 -16.47 -16.76 3.83
N ALA A 156 -15.95 -16.72 2.60
CA ALA A 156 -14.52 -16.57 2.33
C ALA A 156 -13.96 -15.28 2.95
N GLU A 157 -14.64 -14.16 2.76
CA GLU A 157 -14.22 -12.87 3.33
C GLU A 157 -14.32 -12.86 4.87
N SER A 158 -15.36 -13.48 5.44
CA SER A 158 -15.50 -13.62 6.89
C SER A 158 -14.34 -14.43 7.50
N ILE A 159 -13.98 -15.56 6.88
CA ILE A 159 -12.84 -16.39 7.32
C ILE A 159 -11.54 -15.59 7.22
N LYS A 160 -11.30 -14.93 6.08
CA LYS A 160 -10.12 -14.08 5.85
C LYS A 160 -9.99 -13.00 6.92
N SER A 161 -11.10 -12.31 7.25
CA SER A 161 -11.13 -11.27 8.27
C SER A 161 -10.80 -11.80 9.67
N LYS A 162 -11.34 -12.99 10.03
CA LYS A 162 -11.02 -13.63 11.30
C LYS A 162 -9.55 -14.02 11.41
N LEU A 163 -9.01 -14.64 10.36
CA LEU A 163 -7.60 -15.05 10.31
C LEU A 163 -6.63 -13.86 10.35
N LYS A 164 -7.02 -12.72 9.77
CA LYS A 164 -6.20 -11.48 9.85
C LYS A 164 -6.20 -10.85 11.23
N LYS A 165 -7.28 -11.00 12.01
CA LYS A 165 -7.33 -10.49 13.39
C LYS A 165 -6.38 -11.22 14.32
N ASP A 166 -6.21 -12.51 14.12
CA ASP A 166 -5.30 -13.34 14.89
C ASP A 166 -4.53 -14.32 13.98
N PRO A 167 -3.46 -13.83 13.31
CA PRO A 167 -2.72 -14.65 12.36
C PRO A 167 -1.93 -15.82 12.98
N ARG A 168 -1.72 -15.79 14.31
CA ARG A 168 -0.93 -16.81 15.02
C ARG A 168 -1.76 -17.99 15.49
N SER A 169 -3.02 -17.78 15.84
CA SER A 169 -3.86 -18.81 16.44
C SER A 169 -3.99 -20.05 15.58
N LEU A 170 -4.17 -19.89 14.26
CA LEU A 170 -4.25 -21.03 13.35
C LEU A 170 -2.92 -21.78 13.24
N ARG A 171 -1.79 -21.07 13.24
CA ARG A 171 -0.46 -21.68 13.22
C ARG A 171 -0.21 -22.49 14.49
N GLU A 172 -0.48 -21.92 15.66
CA GLU A 172 -0.33 -22.58 16.97
C GLU A 172 -1.20 -23.82 17.06
N TYR A 173 -2.45 -23.75 16.60
CA TYR A 173 -3.34 -24.89 16.54
C TYR A 173 -2.77 -26.03 15.66
N LEU A 174 -2.27 -25.71 14.46
CA LEU A 174 -1.69 -26.70 13.57
C LEU A 174 -0.37 -27.26 14.12
N ASP A 175 0.46 -26.41 14.73
CA ASP A 175 1.71 -26.85 15.37
C ASP A 175 1.44 -27.84 16.51
N ASP A 176 0.39 -27.63 17.28
CA ASP A 176 -0.02 -28.56 18.35
C ASP A 176 -0.64 -29.84 17.81
N TYR A 177 -1.39 -29.76 16.73
CA TYR A 177 -2.05 -30.92 16.12
C TYR A 177 -1.06 -31.89 15.47
N PHE A 178 0.06 -31.36 14.91
CA PHE A 178 1.06 -32.16 14.20
C PHE A 178 2.32 -32.47 15.05
N LYS A 179 2.32 -32.21 16.35
CA LYS A 179 3.34 -32.68 17.30
C LYS A 179 3.15 -34.15 17.62
#